data_2c6e5e20f0543d57a3d6ccb4e809bb76
#
_entry.id   2c6e5e20f0543d57a3d6ccb4e809bb76
#
_cell.length_a   1.000
_cell.length_b   1.000
_cell.length_c   1.000
_cell.angle_alpha   90.00
_cell.angle_beta   90.00
_cell.angle_gamma   90.00
#
_symmetry.space_group_name_H-M   'P 1'
#
loop_
_entity.id
_entity.type
_entity.pdbx_description
1 polymer ?
#
loop_
_entity_poly.entity_id
_entity_poly.type
_entity_poly.pdbx_seq_one_letter_code
_entity_poly.pdbx_strand_id
1 'polypeptide(L)'
;MLAAAATFAAFVAVTSSAPDRDPDIVRKSFVIIKATPSYAEARTLALAAAERLAIRLDLRELVPDASVGLTFSQDACASEFGEFPCYVPRGRWDDGVYLSVEHSSSYEGFEEGLYVVMLASGSPRDRTIGAAVRRAKGQYPDVSVKTAPLYLGCIH
;
A
#
# COMPACT_ATOMS: atom_id res chain seq x y z
N MET A 1 68.46 -21.20 -22.45
CA MET A 1 67.51 -21.71 -21.51
C MET A 1 66.75 -20.55 -20.97
N LEU A 2 65.53 -20.30 -21.46
CA LEU A 2 64.62 -19.26 -20.95
C LEU A 2 63.58 -19.94 -20.05
N ALA A 3 63.50 -19.51 -18.80
CA ALA A 3 62.47 -19.95 -17.87
C ALA A 3 61.27 -18.96 -17.96
N ALA A 4 60.10 -19.48 -18.32
CA ALA A 4 58.84 -18.73 -18.31
C ALA A 4 58.20 -18.82 -16.92
N ALA A 5 58.01 -17.66 -16.27
CA ALA A 5 57.27 -17.57 -15.02
C ALA A 5 55.77 -17.40 -15.32
N ALA A 6 54.94 -18.36 -14.90
CA ALA A 6 53.50 -18.29 -14.99
C ALA A 6 52.94 -17.59 -13.73
N THR A 7 52.34 -16.43 -13.93
CA THR A 7 51.64 -15.68 -12.83
C THR A 7 50.20 -16.15 -12.73
N PHE A 8 49.85 -16.83 -11.63
CA PHE A 8 48.46 -17.20 -11.29
C PHE A 8 47.76 -15.99 -10.67
N ALA A 9 46.76 -15.46 -11.36
CA ALA A 9 45.88 -14.44 -10.80
C ALA A 9 44.75 -15.17 -10.00
N ALA A 10 44.75 -14.97 -8.69
CA ALA A 10 43.65 -15.46 -7.84
C ALA A 10 42.42 -14.56 -8.00
N PHE A 11 41.34 -15.10 -8.57
CA PHE A 11 40.05 -14.45 -8.58
C PHE A 11 39.39 -14.61 -7.20
N VAL A 12 39.30 -13.52 -6.45
CA VAL A 12 38.49 -13.45 -5.23
C VAL A 12 37.01 -13.29 -5.64
N ALA A 13 36.21 -14.34 -5.49
CA ALA A 13 34.79 -14.27 -5.69
C ALA A 13 34.18 -13.47 -4.51
N VAL A 14 33.75 -12.24 -4.79
CA VAL A 14 32.92 -11.46 -3.86
C VAL A 14 31.53 -12.07 -3.87
N THR A 15 31.20 -12.87 -2.86
CA THR A 15 29.83 -13.33 -2.62
C THR A 15 29.00 -12.14 -2.13
N SER A 16 28.24 -11.52 -3.03
CA SER A 16 27.23 -10.54 -2.68
C SER A 16 26.09 -11.26 -1.96
N SER A 17 26.07 -11.18 -0.63
CA SER A 17 24.90 -11.60 0.16
C SER A 17 23.73 -10.68 -0.23
N ALA A 18 22.65 -11.24 -0.75
CA ALA A 18 21.40 -10.52 -0.91
C ALA A 18 20.98 -9.98 0.47
N PRO A 19 20.49 -8.71 0.56
CA PRO A 19 20.02 -8.18 1.84
C PRO A 19 18.94 -9.11 2.39
N ASP A 20 19.08 -9.44 3.67
CA ASP A 20 18.14 -10.25 4.43
C ASP A 20 16.79 -9.54 4.41
N ARG A 21 15.85 -10.06 3.61
CA ARG A 21 14.51 -9.46 3.50
C ARG A 21 13.74 -9.91 4.71
N ASP A 22 13.29 -8.94 5.51
CA ASP A 22 12.35 -9.20 6.59
C ASP A 22 11.16 -10.03 6.04
N PRO A 23 10.92 -11.25 6.55
CA PRO A 23 9.88 -12.13 6.07
C PRO A 23 8.48 -11.54 6.26
N ASP A 24 8.33 -10.61 7.19
CA ASP A 24 7.07 -9.94 7.49
C ASP A 24 6.77 -8.76 6.55
N ILE A 25 7.73 -8.38 5.70
CA ILE A 25 7.51 -7.34 4.70
C ILE A 25 7.12 -7.97 3.37
N VAL A 26 5.88 -7.73 2.95
CA VAL A 26 5.36 -8.19 1.66
C VAL A 26 5.04 -7.02 0.73
N ARG A 27 5.16 -7.25 -0.58
CA ARG A 27 4.74 -6.26 -1.57
C ARG A 27 3.26 -6.43 -1.87
N LYS A 28 2.52 -5.33 -1.78
CA LYS A 28 1.09 -5.24 -2.12
C LYS A 28 0.87 -4.24 -3.23
N SER A 29 -0.06 -4.52 -4.12
CA SER A 29 -0.53 -3.61 -5.16
C SER A 29 -1.88 -3.02 -4.78
N PHE A 30 -2.03 -1.72 -5.07
CA PHE A 30 -3.20 -0.92 -4.76
C PHE A 30 -3.72 -0.27 -6.04
N VAL A 31 -5.00 -0.46 -6.34
CA VAL A 31 -5.68 0.23 -7.44
C VAL A 31 -6.22 1.54 -6.93
N ILE A 32 -5.74 2.65 -7.49
CA ILE A 32 -6.01 4.01 -7.03
C ILE A 32 -6.86 4.73 -8.07
N ILE A 33 -8.00 5.28 -7.64
CA ILE A 33 -8.87 6.13 -8.47
C ILE A 33 -8.40 7.57 -8.45
N LYS A 34 -8.08 8.09 -7.26
CA LYS A 34 -7.68 9.48 -7.05
C LYS A 34 -6.88 9.63 -5.75
N ALA A 35 -6.02 10.64 -5.73
CA ALA A 35 -5.39 11.15 -4.52
C ALA A 35 -5.64 12.66 -4.42
N THR A 36 -5.88 13.17 -3.20
CA THR A 36 -6.18 14.58 -2.92
C THR A 36 -5.74 14.95 -1.51
N PRO A 37 -5.35 16.19 -1.22
CA PRO A 37 -5.01 16.61 0.13
C PRO A 37 -6.22 16.78 1.06
N SER A 38 -7.44 16.67 0.54
CA SER A 38 -8.69 16.86 1.31
C SER A 38 -9.40 15.55 1.58
N TYR A 39 -9.57 15.19 2.87
CA TYR A 39 -10.39 14.05 3.26
C TYR A 39 -11.84 14.16 2.78
N ALA A 40 -12.44 15.35 2.90
CA ALA A 40 -13.82 15.58 2.47
C ALA A 40 -14.00 15.33 0.96
N GLU A 41 -13.03 15.77 0.15
CA GLU A 41 -13.01 15.52 -1.28
C GLU A 41 -12.82 14.02 -1.57
N ALA A 42 -11.84 13.37 -0.94
CA ALA A 42 -11.60 11.92 -1.11
C ALA A 42 -12.84 11.09 -0.76
N ARG A 43 -13.49 11.44 0.36
CA ARG A 43 -14.74 10.78 0.79
C ARG A 43 -15.87 10.95 -0.21
N THR A 44 -16.07 12.17 -0.73
CA THR A 44 -17.07 12.46 -1.76
C THR A 44 -16.80 11.66 -3.05
N LEU A 45 -15.53 11.61 -3.48
CA LEU A 45 -15.12 10.81 -4.64
C LEU A 45 -15.32 9.32 -4.43
N ALA A 46 -15.02 8.80 -3.23
CA ALA A 46 -15.24 7.39 -2.89
C ALA A 46 -16.73 7.01 -2.92
N LEU A 47 -17.61 7.86 -2.39
CA LEU A 47 -19.07 7.67 -2.46
C LEU A 47 -19.55 7.64 -3.92
N ALA A 48 -19.16 8.63 -4.73
CA ALA A 48 -19.54 8.68 -6.14
C ALA A 48 -19.00 7.48 -6.93
N ALA A 49 -17.78 7.02 -6.62
CA ALA A 49 -17.19 5.84 -7.24
C ALA A 49 -17.92 4.55 -6.84
N ALA A 50 -18.38 4.43 -5.60
CA ALA A 50 -19.14 3.29 -5.12
C ALA A 50 -20.45 3.11 -5.92
N GLU A 51 -21.18 4.20 -6.12
CA GLU A 51 -22.40 4.20 -6.93
C GLU A 51 -22.10 3.87 -8.41
N ARG A 52 -21.16 4.58 -9.02
CA ARG A 52 -20.84 4.42 -10.46
C ARG A 52 -20.31 3.05 -10.82
N LEU A 53 -19.49 2.47 -9.96
CA LEU A 53 -18.89 1.17 -10.19
C LEU A 53 -19.71 0.02 -9.59
N ALA A 54 -20.79 0.31 -8.87
CA ALA A 54 -21.57 -0.67 -8.10
C ALA A 54 -20.63 -1.56 -7.24
N ILE A 55 -19.76 -0.92 -6.45
CA ILE A 55 -18.78 -1.57 -5.57
C ILE A 55 -19.02 -1.08 -4.14
N ARG A 56 -18.91 -2.01 -3.18
CA ARG A 56 -19.03 -1.69 -1.76
C ARG A 56 -18.07 -0.60 -1.34
N LEU A 57 -18.54 0.40 -0.62
CA LEU A 57 -17.73 1.36 0.10
C LEU A 57 -17.57 0.89 1.55
N ASP A 58 -16.34 0.93 2.01
CA ASP A 58 -15.97 0.66 3.39
C ASP A 58 -14.92 1.68 3.83
N LEU A 59 -15.34 2.64 4.63
CA LEU A 59 -14.44 3.66 5.18
C LEU A 59 -13.67 3.16 6.41
N ARG A 60 -13.87 1.88 6.79
CA ARG A 60 -13.10 1.18 7.83
C ARG A 60 -13.18 1.86 9.21
N GLU A 61 -14.27 2.61 9.45
CA GLU A 61 -14.46 3.42 10.68
C GLU A 61 -13.35 4.43 10.95
N LEU A 62 -12.57 4.77 9.93
CA LEU A 62 -11.49 5.73 10.02
C LEU A 62 -12.03 7.16 9.94
N VAL A 63 -11.44 8.02 10.75
CA VAL A 63 -11.73 9.47 10.79
C VAL A 63 -10.45 10.25 10.51
N PRO A 64 -10.54 11.48 9.94
CA PRO A 64 -9.37 12.31 9.73
C PRO A 64 -8.77 12.78 11.06
N ASP A 65 -7.44 12.76 11.13
CA ASP A 65 -6.64 13.26 12.24
C ASP A 65 -5.51 14.15 11.72
N ALA A 66 -5.28 15.28 12.40
CA ALA A 66 -4.32 16.28 11.94
C ALA A 66 -2.86 15.84 12.05
N SER A 67 -2.55 14.90 12.93
CA SER A 67 -1.17 14.45 13.19
C SER A 67 -0.75 13.26 12.35
N VAL A 68 -1.68 12.32 12.07
CA VAL A 68 -1.39 11.07 11.36
C VAL A 68 -2.21 10.88 10.08
N GLY A 69 -3.05 11.85 9.74
CA GLY A 69 -3.93 11.83 8.57
C GLY A 69 -5.23 11.08 8.80
N LEU A 70 -5.18 9.80 9.18
CA LEU A 70 -6.35 8.97 9.54
C LEU A 70 -6.08 8.20 10.82
N THR A 71 -7.14 7.99 11.62
CA THR A 71 -7.10 7.17 12.82
C THR A 71 -8.42 6.43 13.03
N PHE A 72 -8.40 5.33 13.75
CA PHE A 72 -9.60 4.77 14.35
C PHE A 72 -10.08 5.66 15.52
N SER A 73 -11.27 5.38 16.05
CA SER A 73 -11.75 6.07 17.24
C SER A 73 -10.83 5.85 18.45
N GLN A 74 -10.86 6.75 19.42
CA GLN A 74 -10.04 6.63 20.63
C GLN A 74 -10.33 5.31 21.36
N ASP A 75 -11.60 4.91 21.45
CA ASP A 75 -11.99 3.66 22.12
C ASP A 75 -11.47 2.43 21.36
N ALA A 76 -11.53 2.42 20.03
CA ALA A 76 -10.99 1.34 19.20
C ALA A 76 -9.47 1.27 19.34
N CYS A 77 -8.76 2.41 19.31
CA CYS A 77 -7.32 2.44 19.50
C CYS A 77 -6.93 1.91 20.90
N ALA A 78 -7.61 2.34 21.95
CA ALA A 78 -7.32 1.91 23.30
C ALA A 78 -7.53 0.40 23.50
N SER A 79 -8.58 -0.18 22.88
CA SER A 79 -8.89 -1.60 23.02
C SER A 79 -7.99 -2.51 22.18
N GLU A 80 -7.63 -2.10 20.96
CA GLU A 80 -6.94 -2.97 20.00
C GLU A 80 -5.41 -2.74 19.97
N PHE A 81 -4.96 -1.49 20.22
CA PHE A 81 -3.56 -1.10 20.04
C PHE A 81 -2.91 -0.49 21.28
N GLY A 82 -3.69 -0.12 22.31
CA GLY A 82 -3.19 0.44 23.56
C GLY A 82 -2.81 1.92 23.50
N GLU A 83 -2.79 2.56 22.33
CA GLU A 83 -2.40 3.96 22.15
C GLU A 83 -3.28 4.68 21.11
N PHE A 84 -3.37 6.01 21.24
CA PHE A 84 -4.08 6.87 20.31
C PHE A 84 -3.16 8.04 19.87
N PRO A 85 -3.16 8.47 18.58
CA PRO A 85 -3.92 7.91 17.46
C PRO A 85 -3.33 6.58 16.96
N CYS A 86 -4.16 5.74 16.33
CA CYS A 86 -3.73 4.49 15.74
C CYS A 86 -4.33 4.29 14.35
N TYR A 87 -3.57 3.69 13.45
CA TYR A 87 -3.98 3.42 12.07
C TYR A 87 -3.36 2.12 11.56
N VAL A 88 -4.18 1.31 10.90
CA VAL A 88 -3.71 0.11 10.20
C VAL A 88 -3.93 0.30 8.71
N PRO A 89 -2.88 0.34 7.89
CA PRO A 89 -3.02 0.55 6.45
C PRO A 89 -3.75 -0.62 5.80
N ARG A 90 -4.61 -0.32 4.82
CA ARG A 90 -5.30 -1.32 4.00
C ARG A 90 -4.28 -2.22 3.28
N GLY A 91 -4.63 -3.49 3.13
CA GLY A 91 -3.78 -4.51 2.54
C GLY A 91 -2.91 -5.24 3.56
N ARG A 92 -2.92 -4.78 4.84
CA ARG A 92 -2.24 -5.51 5.89
C ARG A 92 -2.99 -6.79 6.26
N TRP A 93 -4.31 -6.69 6.50
CA TRP A 93 -5.17 -7.81 6.89
C TRP A 93 -6.39 -7.98 5.97
N ASP A 94 -6.62 -7.05 5.04
CA ASP A 94 -7.84 -6.88 4.28
C ASP A 94 -7.57 -6.61 2.80
N ASP A 95 -7.25 -7.65 2.07
CA ASP A 95 -7.16 -7.59 0.60
C ASP A 95 -8.57 -7.66 -0.03
N GLY A 96 -8.66 -7.27 -1.29
CA GLY A 96 -9.87 -7.45 -2.08
C GLY A 96 -10.34 -6.19 -2.80
N VAL A 97 -11.54 -6.28 -3.37
CA VAL A 97 -12.17 -5.23 -4.19
C VAL A 97 -13.29 -4.58 -3.38
N TYR A 98 -13.03 -3.41 -2.87
CA TYR A 98 -13.98 -2.49 -2.25
C TYR A 98 -13.37 -1.07 -2.27
N LEU A 99 -14.17 -0.04 -2.15
CA LEU A 99 -13.69 1.34 -2.07
C LEU A 99 -13.38 1.70 -0.62
N SER A 100 -12.25 2.35 -0.41
CA SER A 100 -11.87 2.97 0.86
C SER A 100 -11.16 4.30 0.64
N VAL A 101 -10.99 5.06 1.72
CA VAL A 101 -10.12 6.23 1.77
C VAL A 101 -9.00 5.91 2.73
N GLU A 102 -7.77 5.98 2.24
CA GLU A 102 -6.55 5.70 3.00
C GLU A 102 -5.67 6.95 3.06
N HIS A 103 -4.71 7.01 3.98
CA HIS A 103 -3.73 8.10 4.03
C HIS A 103 -2.38 7.63 3.49
N SER A 104 -1.81 8.40 2.58
CA SER A 104 -0.62 8.04 1.81
C SER A 104 0.64 7.84 2.63
N SER A 105 0.78 8.52 3.77
CA SER A 105 1.94 8.41 4.66
C SER A 105 2.18 7.01 5.22
N SER A 106 1.19 6.11 5.13
CA SER A 106 1.30 4.73 5.57
C SER A 106 1.78 3.77 4.48
N TYR A 107 2.12 4.28 3.30
CA TYR A 107 2.53 3.49 2.15
C TYR A 107 3.84 4.03 1.59
N GLU A 108 4.92 3.28 1.72
CA GLU A 108 6.22 3.66 1.17
C GLU A 108 6.15 3.90 -0.34
N GLY A 109 6.75 5.02 -0.79
CA GLY A 109 6.78 5.42 -2.20
C GLY A 109 5.50 6.10 -2.70
N PHE A 110 4.54 6.36 -1.82
CA PHE A 110 3.42 7.26 -2.13
C PHE A 110 3.84 8.72 -1.87
N GLU A 111 3.21 9.66 -2.57
CA GLU A 111 3.34 11.08 -2.27
C GLU A 111 2.69 11.35 -0.90
N GLU A 112 3.43 11.98 0.01
CA GLU A 112 2.99 12.20 1.38
C GLU A 112 1.83 13.21 1.49
N GLY A 113 1.04 13.07 2.57
CA GLY A 113 0.02 14.03 2.94
C GLY A 113 -1.25 13.98 2.09
N LEU A 114 -1.48 12.90 1.35
CA LEU A 114 -2.66 12.74 0.51
C LEU A 114 -3.63 11.70 1.07
N TYR A 115 -4.93 11.97 0.89
CA TYR A 115 -5.98 10.96 1.03
C TYR A 115 -6.18 10.27 -0.31
N VAL A 116 -6.11 8.95 -0.30
CA VAL A 116 -6.09 8.10 -1.49
C VAL A 116 -7.39 7.29 -1.56
N VAL A 117 -8.16 7.48 -2.63
CA VAL A 117 -9.34 6.64 -2.92
C VAL A 117 -8.85 5.35 -3.56
N MET A 118 -8.88 4.27 -2.79
CA MET A 118 -8.46 2.93 -3.22
C MET A 118 -9.63 2.05 -3.61
N LEU A 119 -9.53 1.37 -4.75
CA LEU A 119 -10.53 0.46 -5.28
C LEU A 119 -10.24 -1.00 -4.94
N ALA A 120 -8.97 -1.37 -4.91
CA ALA A 120 -8.56 -2.74 -4.63
C ALA A 120 -7.17 -2.79 -4.01
N SER A 121 -6.92 -3.83 -3.22
CA SER A 121 -5.60 -4.20 -2.71
C SER A 121 -5.38 -5.71 -2.86
N GLY A 122 -4.13 -6.12 -3.01
CA GLY A 122 -3.78 -7.53 -3.12
C GLY A 122 -2.33 -7.78 -3.52
N SER A 123 -1.97 -9.05 -3.68
CA SER A 123 -0.66 -9.42 -4.23
C SER A 123 -0.46 -8.81 -5.63
N PRO A 124 0.76 -8.39 -6.01
CA PRO A 124 1.04 -7.85 -7.35
C PRO A 124 0.68 -8.79 -8.51
N ARG A 125 0.58 -10.09 -8.24
CA ARG A 125 0.20 -11.12 -9.23
C ARG A 125 -1.27 -11.50 -9.17
N ASP A 126 -2.04 -10.88 -8.28
CA ASP A 126 -3.46 -11.17 -8.15
C ASP A 126 -4.23 -10.68 -9.38
N ARG A 127 -4.99 -11.57 -9.98
CA ARG A 127 -5.83 -11.25 -11.15
C ARG A 127 -6.94 -10.25 -10.83
N THR A 128 -7.34 -10.15 -9.57
CA THR A 128 -8.35 -9.18 -9.11
C THR A 128 -7.88 -7.74 -9.28
N ILE A 129 -6.57 -7.46 -9.13
CA ILE A 129 -5.99 -6.14 -9.39
C ILE A 129 -6.22 -5.71 -10.83
N GLY A 130 -5.86 -6.56 -11.80
CA GLY A 130 -6.08 -6.26 -13.22
C GLY A 130 -7.58 -6.15 -13.59
N ALA A 131 -8.43 -6.95 -12.98
CA ALA A 131 -9.88 -6.87 -13.17
C ALA A 131 -10.46 -5.56 -12.62
N ALA A 132 -10.02 -5.12 -11.43
CA ALA A 132 -10.43 -3.86 -10.83
C ALA A 132 -10.03 -2.65 -11.70
N VAL A 133 -8.80 -2.64 -12.25
CA VAL A 133 -8.36 -1.61 -13.19
C VAL A 133 -9.25 -1.57 -14.43
N ARG A 134 -9.50 -2.71 -15.07
CA ARG A 134 -10.36 -2.76 -16.28
C ARG A 134 -11.77 -2.26 -15.98
N ARG A 135 -12.34 -2.62 -14.82
CA ARG A 135 -13.67 -2.17 -14.40
C ARG A 135 -13.72 -0.65 -14.20
N ALA A 136 -12.69 -0.06 -13.61
CA ALA A 136 -12.65 1.37 -13.33
C ALA A 136 -12.33 2.23 -14.58
N LYS A 137 -11.49 1.75 -15.50
CA LYS A 137 -10.85 2.56 -16.55
C LYS A 137 -11.82 3.26 -17.48
N GLY A 138 -13.00 2.70 -17.71
CA GLY A 138 -14.04 3.32 -18.54
C GLY A 138 -14.65 4.60 -17.96
N GLN A 139 -14.61 4.75 -16.63
CA GLN A 139 -15.17 5.90 -15.90
C GLN A 139 -14.10 6.75 -15.19
N TYR A 140 -12.94 6.17 -14.94
CA TYR A 140 -11.79 6.79 -14.29
C TYR A 140 -10.55 6.53 -15.14
N PRO A 141 -10.31 7.33 -16.20
CA PRO A 141 -9.20 7.10 -17.15
C PRO A 141 -7.83 7.19 -16.48
N ASP A 142 -7.72 7.97 -15.39
CA ASP A 142 -6.49 8.17 -14.60
C ASP A 142 -6.26 7.08 -13.53
N VAL A 143 -7.11 6.03 -13.48
CA VAL A 143 -6.92 4.91 -12.56
C VAL A 143 -5.52 4.33 -12.73
N SER A 144 -4.83 4.16 -11.62
CA SER A 144 -3.44 3.70 -11.58
C SER A 144 -3.25 2.54 -10.61
N VAL A 145 -2.13 1.85 -10.74
CA VAL A 145 -1.69 0.83 -9.77
C VAL A 145 -0.36 1.27 -9.18
N LYS A 146 -0.30 1.33 -7.86
CA LYS A 146 0.94 1.47 -7.11
C LYS A 146 1.23 0.20 -6.32
N THR A 147 2.51 -0.10 -6.16
CA THR A 147 2.96 -1.24 -5.36
C THR A 147 3.88 -0.74 -4.26
N ALA A 148 3.58 -1.09 -3.03
CA ALA A 148 4.39 -0.72 -1.86
C ALA A 148 4.72 -1.94 -1.01
N PRO A 149 5.84 -1.93 -0.27
CA PRO A 149 6.07 -2.87 0.81
C PRO A 149 5.09 -2.59 1.95
N LEU A 150 4.62 -3.64 2.59
CA LEU A 150 3.74 -3.56 3.74
C LEU A 150 4.19 -4.57 4.80
N TYR A 151 4.35 -4.09 6.03
CA TYR A 151 4.68 -4.95 7.17
C TYR A 151 3.43 -5.69 7.64
N LEU A 152 3.49 -7.04 7.67
CA LEU A 152 2.40 -7.92 8.10
C LEU A 152 2.62 -8.56 9.47
N GLY A 153 3.78 -8.31 10.10
CA GLY A 153 4.11 -8.85 11.42
C GLY A 153 3.23 -8.31 12.54
N CYS A 154 3.46 -8.74 13.78
CA CYS A 154 2.70 -8.27 14.94
C CYS A 154 2.92 -6.77 15.19
N ILE A 155 1.86 -6.08 15.61
CA ILE A 155 1.93 -4.73 16.19
C ILE A 155 1.81 -4.94 17.71
N HIS A 156 2.85 -4.55 18.46
CA HIS A 156 2.89 -4.60 19.93
C HIS A 156 2.96 -3.18 20.44
#